data_11b43889e41c72ecd77eabd3dd2381c3
#
_entry.id   11b43889e41c72ecd77eabd3dd2381c3
#
_cell.length_a   1.000
_cell.length_b   1.000
_cell.length_c   1.000
_cell.angle_alpha   90.00
_cell.angle_beta   90.00
_cell.angle_gamma   90.00
#
_symmetry.space_group_name_H-M   'P 1'
#
loop_
_entity.id
_entity.type
_entity.pdbx_description
1 polymer ?
#
loop_
_entity_poly.entity_id
_entity_poly.type
_entity_poly.pdbx_seq_one_letter_code
_entity_poly.pdbx_strand_id
1 'polypeptide(L)'
;MRRALEYVKTFDGIIAQHAQDPRLTDNAQMNEGDVSARLGLKGWPAVAEEAIIARDVLLAEHVGSRVHICHLTTAGGVEIVRRAKERGTQVTAEVTPHHLLLTDDYVESYDPVFKVNPPLRTERDVQALREGLADGTIDIVATDHAPHPLEAKDCEWSAAAFGMVGLETAFSIGYLTMVKSGLISLSTLLERMSSKPADIARYADHGSLEVGTRANFFLADLKIGRAHV
;
A
#
# COMPACT_ATOMS: atom_id res chain seq x y z
N MET A 1 -17.03 6.93 -9.28
CA MET A 1 -17.03 5.95 -8.17
C MET A 1 -18.42 5.35 -7.87
N ARG A 2 -19.46 6.10 -7.45
CA ARG A 2 -20.76 5.53 -7.04
C ARG A 2 -21.33 4.52 -8.04
N ARG A 3 -21.41 4.87 -9.33
CA ARG A 3 -21.92 3.96 -10.38
C ARG A 3 -21.10 2.68 -10.53
N ALA A 4 -19.78 2.77 -10.35
CA ALA A 4 -18.92 1.58 -10.39
C ALA A 4 -19.22 0.65 -9.20
N LEU A 5 -19.39 1.19 -7.99
CA LEU A 5 -19.77 0.42 -6.81
C LEU A 5 -21.14 -0.24 -6.96
N GLU A 6 -22.14 0.49 -7.50
CA GLU A 6 -23.48 -0.07 -7.79
C GLU A 6 -23.37 -1.24 -8.79
N TYR A 7 -22.55 -1.10 -9.82
CA TYR A 7 -22.36 -2.13 -10.84
C TYR A 7 -21.65 -3.38 -10.30
N VAL A 8 -20.49 -3.23 -9.65
CA VAL A 8 -19.72 -4.38 -9.15
C VAL A 8 -20.46 -5.14 -8.03
N LYS A 9 -21.32 -4.47 -7.29
CA LYS A 9 -22.18 -5.12 -6.28
C LYS A 9 -23.05 -6.22 -6.88
N THR A 10 -23.49 -6.10 -8.14
CA THR A 10 -24.41 -7.06 -8.77
C THR A 10 -23.81 -8.47 -8.90
N PHE A 11 -22.49 -8.59 -8.94
CA PHE A 11 -21.75 -9.85 -8.99
C PHE A 11 -20.75 -10.01 -7.83
N ASP A 12 -20.99 -9.25 -6.75
CA ASP A 12 -20.16 -9.28 -5.52
C ASP A 12 -18.66 -9.00 -5.77
N GLY A 13 -18.40 -8.13 -6.76
CA GLY A 13 -17.06 -7.68 -7.08
C GLY A 13 -16.50 -6.68 -6.05
N ILE A 14 -15.28 -6.25 -6.28
CA ILE A 14 -14.58 -5.26 -5.45
C ILE A 14 -14.00 -4.17 -6.36
N ILE A 15 -14.03 -2.92 -5.90
CA ILE A 15 -13.28 -1.83 -6.53
C ILE A 15 -11.96 -1.69 -5.79
N ALA A 16 -10.85 -1.86 -6.48
CA ALA A 16 -9.52 -1.52 -6.01
C ALA A 16 -9.20 -0.08 -6.41
N GLN A 17 -9.01 0.78 -5.42
CA GLN A 17 -8.91 2.23 -5.61
C GLN A 17 -7.50 2.75 -5.34
N HIS A 18 -6.87 3.31 -6.37
CA HIS A 18 -5.76 4.23 -6.23
C HIS A 18 -6.30 5.59 -5.77
N ALA A 19 -6.13 5.91 -4.49
CA ALA A 19 -6.76 7.07 -3.88
C ALA A 19 -5.92 8.34 -4.11
N GLN A 20 -6.28 9.12 -5.12
CA GLN A 20 -5.59 10.35 -5.47
C GLN A 20 -6.58 11.39 -5.98
N ASP A 21 -6.57 12.60 -5.41
CA ASP A 21 -7.24 13.75 -6.03
C ASP A 21 -6.30 14.40 -7.06
N PRO A 22 -6.62 14.34 -8.37
CA PRO A 22 -5.71 14.82 -9.41
C PRO A 22 -5.54 16.34 -9.40
N ARG A 23 -6.47 17.09 -8.80
CA ARG A 23 -6.37 18.54 -8.72
C ARG A 23 -5.42 18.99 -7.60
N LEU A 24 -5.39 18.24 -6.50
CA LEU A 24 -4.48 18.50 -5.39
C LEU A 24 -3.06 18.01 -5.67
N THR A 25 -2.90 17.07 -6.60
CA THR A 25 -1.60 16.46 -6.94
C THR A 25 -1.05 16.90 -8.30
N ASP A 26 -1.65 17.91 -8.92
CA ASP A 26 -1.18 18.41 -10.23
C ASP A 26 0.30 18.81 -10.17
N ASN A 27 1.13 18.20 -11.02
CA ASN A 27 2.59 18.37 -11.05
C ASN A 27 3.32 18.14 -9.70
N ALA A 28 2.71 17.47 -8.72
CA ALA A 28 3.36 17.12 -7.47
C ALA A 28 4.47 16.08 -7.69
N GLN A 29 5.56 16.20 -6.92
CA GLN A 29 6.78 15.45 -7.15
C GLN A 29 7.18 14.55 -5.98
N MET A 30 6.73 14.88 -4.76
CA MET A 30 7.03 14.17 -3.52
C MET A 30 6.02 14.55 -2.43
N ASN A 31 6.12 13.96 -1.25
CA ASN A 31 5.31 14.35 -0.09
C ASN A 31 5.39 15.86 0.20
N GLU A 32 4.25 16.50 0.48
CA GLU A 32 4.21 17.89 0.94
C GLU A 32 4.64 17.98 2.40
N GLY A 33 5.67 18.77 2.67
CA GLY A 33 6.20 18.97 4.01
C GLY A 33 7.53 19.75 4.01
N ASP A 34 8.25 19.65 5.12
CA ASP A 34 9.51 20.36 5.31
C ASP A 34 10.58 19.95 4.27
N VAL A 35 10.63 18.66 3.91
CA VAL A 35 11.58 18.17 2.91
C VAL A 35 11.31 18.78 1.53
N SER A 36 10.05 18.73 1.07
CA SER A 36 9.68 19.31 -0.23
C SER A 36 9.92 20.82 -0.29
N ALA A 37 9.66 21.53 0.81
CA ALA A 37 9.93 22.96 0.92
C ALA A 37 11.43 23.27 0.82
N ARG A 38 12.29 22.51 1.51
CA ARG A 38 13.76 22.67 1.43
C ARG A 38 14.32 22.37 0.03
N LEU A 39 13.77 21.33 -0.62
CA LEU A 39 14.22 20.89 -1.94
C LEU A 39 13.64 21.71 -3.10
N GLY A 40 12.64 22.56 -2.83
CA GLY A 40 11.94 23.31 -3.87
C GLY A 40 11.09 22.42 -4.80
N LEU A 41 10.72 21.24 -4.35
CA LEU A 41 9.88 20.31 -5.09
C LEU A 41 8.41 20.53 -4.76
N LYS A 42 7.52 20.48 -5.75
CA LYS A 42 6.08 20.62 -5.54
C LYS A 42 5.55 19.46 -4.70
N GLY A 43 4.92 19.80 -3.58
CA GLY A 43 4.41 18.85 -2.62
C GLY A 43 3.13 18.15 -3.06
N TRP A 44 2.97 16.94 -2.59
CA TRP A 44 1.79 16.07 -2.71
C TRP A 44 1.14 15.98 -1.34
N PRO A 45 0.08 16.73 -1.07
CA PRO A 45 -0.50 16.79 0.26
C PRO A 45 -1.17 15.46 0.64
N ALA A 46 -1.05 15.06 1.91
CA ALA A 46 -1.68 13.86 2.44
C ALA A 46 -3.20 13.85 2.22
N VAL A 47 -3.83 15.00 2.36
CA VAL A 47 -5.28 15.17 2.15
C VAL A 47 -5.75 14.81 0.73
N ALA A 48 -4.86 14.78 -0.27
CA ALA A 48 -5.20 14.35 -1.63
C ALA A 48 -5.53 12.85 -1.70
N GLU A 49 -4.93 12.05 -0.84
CA GLU A 49 -5.25 10.64 -0.64
C GLU A 49 -6.46 10.49 0.29
N GLU A 50 -6.42 11.13 1.45
CA GLU A 50 -7.41 11.02 2.51
C GLU A 50 -8.82 11.42 2.08
N ALA A 51 -8.96 12.50 1.31
CA ALA A 51 -10.25 12.97 0.80
C ALA A 51 -10.90 11.94 -0.14
N ILE A 52 -10.10 11.27 -0.98
CA ILE A 52 -10.60 10.23 -1.88
C ILE A 52 -10.97 8.98 -1.10
N ILE A 53 -10.16 8.55 -0.12
CA ILE A 53 -10.49 7.43 0.76
C ILE A 53 -11.80 7.70 1.50
N ALA A 54 -11.96 8.88 2.12
CA ALA A 54 -13.16 9.25 2.85
C ALA A 54 -14.41 9.23 1.95
N ARG A 55 -14.31 9.82 0.75
CA ARG A 55 -15.39 9.81 -0.25
C ARG A 55 -15.79 8.37 -0.61
N ASP A 56 -14.80 7.52 -0.89
CA ASP A 56 -15.06 6.19 -1.43
C ASP A 56 -15.59 5.23 -0.36
N VAL A 57 -15.13 5.36 0.87
CA VAL A 57 -15.68 4.67 2.03
C VAL A 57 -17.15 5.03 2.26
N LEU A 58 -17.49 6.33 2.24
CA LEU A 58 -18.88 6.79 2.39
C LEU A 58 -19.79 6.28 1.26
N LEU A 59 -19.27 6.24 0.03
CA LEU A 59 -20.01 5.71 -1.11
C LEU A 59 -20.19 4.18 -1.02
N ALA A 60 -19.16 3.46 -0.59
CA ALA A 60 -19.21 2.02 -0.38
C ALA A 60 -20.23 1.65 0.72
N GLU A 61 -20.22 2.39 1.84
CA GLU A 61 -21.20 2.25 2.93
C GLU A 61 -22.62 2.51 2.42
N HIS A 62 -22.84 3.62 1.70
CA HIS A 62 -24.16 3.97 1.15
C HIS A 62 -24.70 2.93 0.16
N VAL A 63 -23.85 2.39 -0.70
CA VAL A 63 -24.22 1.39 -1.70
C VAL A 63 -24.29 -0.02 -1.09
N GLY A 64 -23.57 -0.27 0.00
CA GLY A 64 -23.36 -1.61 0.57
C GLY A 64 -22.51 -2.48 -0.36
N SER A 65 -21.43 -1.95 -0.88
CA SER A 65 -20.50 -2.59 -1.81
C SER A 65 -19.10 -2.68 -1.21
N ARG A 66 -18.28 -3.58 -1.76
CA ARG A 66 -16.90 -3.77 -1.33
C ARG A 66 -15.97 -2.76 -1.99
N VAL A 67 -15.06 -2.17 -1.22
CA VAL A 67 -13.98 -1.32 -1.71
C VAL A 67 -12.65 -1.76 -1.10
N HIS A 68 -11.60 -1.74 -1.88
CA HIS A 68 -10.22 -1.98 -1.45
C HIS A 68 -9.40 -0.73 -1.71
N ILE A 69 -8.72 -0.23 -0.69
CA ILE A 69 -7.82 0.93 -0.79
C ILE A 69 -6.42 0.41 -1.09
N CYS A 70 -5.96 0.67 -2.33
CA CYS A 70 -4.61 0.32 -2.75
C CYS A 70 -3.57 1.19 -2.05
N HIS A 71 -2.39 0.61 -1.79
CA HIS A 71 -1.17 1.30 -1.33
C HIS A 71 -1.44 2.51 -0.42
N LEU A 72 -2.17 2.31 0.67
CA LEU A 72 -2.44 3.32 1.70
C LEU A 72 -1.12 3.88 2.27
N THR A 73 -0.97 5.21 2.34
CA THR A 73 0.31 5.82 2.72
C THR A 73 0.22 6.83 3.87
N THR A 74 -0.96 7.29 4.26
CA THR A 74 -1.10 8.38 5.24
C THR A 74 -1.72 7.92 6.56
N ALA A 75 -1.27 8.51 7.67
CA ALA A 75 -1.84 8.27 8.99
C ALA A 75 -3.34 8.62 9.05
N GLY A 76 -3.75 9.70 8.39
CA GLY A 76 -5.16 10.08 8.30
C GLY A 76 -5.98 9.07 7.49
N GLY A 77 -5.42 8.51 6.43
CA GLY A 77 -6.04 7.44 5.66
C GLY A 77 -6.25 6.16 6.49
N VAL A 78 -5.26 5.77 7.31
CA VAL A 78 -5.38 4.64 8.25
C VAL A 78 -6.55 4.87 9.20
N GLU A 79 -6.66 6.08 9.78
CA GLU A 79 -7.74 6.39 10.72
C GLU A 79 -9.13 6.38 10.04
N ILE A 80 -9.24 6.85 8.80
CA ILE A 80 -10.50 6.80 8.04
C ILE A 80 -10.92 5.35 7.82
N VAL A 81 -9.99 4.46 7.42
CA VAL A 81 -10.26 3.03 7.19
C VAL A 81 -10.64 2.35 8.52
N ARG A 82 -9.93 2.64 9.62
CA ARG A 82 -10.23 2.10 10.96
C ARG A 82 -11.66 2.39 11.37
N ARG A 83 -12.05 3.66 11.34
CA ARG A 83 -13.42 4.07 11.68
C ARG A 83 -14.49 3.50 10.76
N ALA A 84 -14.15 3.29 9.48
CA ALA A 84 -15.06 2.66 8.55
C ALA A 84 -15.31 1.20 8.90
N LYS A 85 -14.26 0.45 9.24
CA LYS A 85 -14.35 -0.95 9.70
C LYS A 85 -15.16 -1.06 10.99
N GLU A 86 -14.95 -0.15 11.95
CA GLU A 86 -15.73 -0.09 13.20
C GLU A 86 -17.24 0.09 12.96
N ARG A 87 -17.62 0.80 11.90
CA ARG A 87 -19.02 0.95 11.48
C ARG A 87 -19.55 -0.23 10.65
N GLY A 88 -18.71 -1.22 10.35
CA GLY A 88 -19.09 -2.37 9.54
C GLY A 88 -19.06 -2.13 8.03
N THR A 89 -18.44 -1.05 7.56
CA THR A 89 -18.24 -0.80 6.13
C THR A 89 -17.35 -1.90 5.53
N GLN A 90 -17.72 -2.43 4.36
CA GLN A 90 -16.95 -3.46 3.67
C GLN A 90 -15.73 -2.84 2.95
N VAL A 91 -14.77 -2.38 3.73
CA VAL A 91 -13.52 -1.81 3.26
C VAL A 91 -12.34 -2.70 3.66
N THR A 92 -11.42 -2.88 2.72
CA THR A 92 -10.10 -3.47 2.95
C THR A 92 -9.03 -2.51 2.46
N ALA A 93 -7.80 -2.64 2.96
CA ALA A 93 -6.68 -1.79 2.57
C ALA A 93 -5.38 -2.59 2.50
N GLU A 94 -4.46 -2.08 1.70
CA GLU A 94 -3.11 -2.62 1.59
C GLU A 94 -2.05 -1.57 1.86
N VAL A 95 -0.86 -2.03 2.22
CA VAL A 95 0.35 -1.22 2.34
C VAL A 95 1.47 -1.86 1.53
N THR A 96 2.35 -1.04 0.96
CA THR A 96 3.50 -1.56 0.22
C THR A 96 4.72 -1.76 1.13
N PRO A 97 5.65 -2.67 0.77
CA PRO A 97 6.88 -2.85 1.54
C PRO A 97 7.69 -1.56 1.70
N HIS A 98 7.80 -0.76 0.63
CA HIS A 98 8.57 0.46 0.67
C HIS A 98 7.94 1.54 1.58
N HIS A 99 6.61 1.63 1.68
CA HIS A 99 5.94 2.52 2.63
C HIS A 99 5.99 2.03 4.09
N LEU A 100 6.34 0.77 4.33
CA LEU A 100 6.65 0.28 5.68
C LEU A 100 8.09 0.60 6.13
N LEU A 101 8.96 1.03 5.22
CA LEU A 101 10.39 1.16 5.50
C LEU A 101 10.94 2.56 5.26
N LEU A 102 10.60 3.17 4.13
CA LEU A 102 11.22 4.41 3.63
C LEU A 102 10.37 5.63 3.98
N THR A 103 11.08 6.73 4.28
CA THR A 103 10.47 8.05 4.51
C THR A 103 10.80 9.02 3.38
N ASP A 104 10.15 10.17 3.37
CA ASP A 104 10.41 11.25 2.42
C ASP A 104 11.81 11.88 2.57
N ASP A 105 12.52 11.63 3.69
CA ASP A 105 13.92 12.04 3.86
C ASP A 105 14.85 11.44 2.80
N TYR A 106 14.56 10.25 2.28
CA TYR A 106 15.35 9.63 1.22
C TYR A 106 15.37 10.45 -0.08
N VAL A 107 14.37 11.31 -0.29
CA VAL A 107 14.30 12.19 -1.45
C VAL A 107 15.36 13.30 -1.41
N GLU A 108 15.96 13.59 -0.26
CA GLU A 108 17.04 14.59 -0.12
C GLU A 108 18.24 14.32 -1.04
N SER A 109 18.44 13.07 -1.43
CA SER A 109 19.46 12.68 -2.40
C SER A 109 19.15 13.07 -3.84
N TYR A 110 17.90 13.43 -4.16
CA TYR A 110 17.36 13.56 -5.51
C TYR A 110 17.54 12.30 -6.38
N ASP A 111 17.83 11.14 -5.77
CA ASP A 111 17.92 9.89 -6.52
C ASP A 111 16.52 9.44 -6.94
N PRO A 112 16.24 9.37 -8.27
CA PRO A 112 14.92 9.02 -8.76
C PRO A 112 14.43 7.62 -8.38
N VAL A 113 15.29 6.76 -7.88
CA VAL A 113 14.89 5.44 -7.34
C VAL A 113 13.85 5.59 -6.24
N PHE A 114 13.85 6.70 -5.49
CA PHE A 114 12.89 7.01 -4.42
C PHE A 114 11.62 7.71 -4.90
N LYS A 115 11.49 7.97 -6.21
CA LYS A 115 10.30 8.59 -6.79
C LYS A 115 9.22 7.54 -7.04
N VAL A 116 8.16 7.56 -6.24
CA VAL A 116 7.05 6.60 -6.28
C VAL A 116 5.70 7.32 -6.14
N ASN A 117 4.63 6.72 -6.64
CA ASN A 117 3.25 7.20 -6.52
C ASN A 117 2.36 6.10 -5.92
N PRO A 118 1.76 6.32 -4.73
CA PRO A 118 1.85 7.53 -3.88
C PRO A 118 3.26 7.77 -3.36
N PRO A 119 3.62 9.03 -2.98
CA PRO A 119 4.98 9.36 -2.55
C PRO A 119 5.32 8.73 -1.20
N LEU A 120 6.62 8.53 -0.96
CA LEU A 120 7.14 8.24 0.37
C LEU A 120 6.68 9.36 1.33
N ARG A 121 6.25 8.98 2.53
CA ARG A 121 5.65 9.88 3.52
C ARG A 121 6.57 10.07 4.72
N THR A 122 6.10 10.79 5.72
CA THR A 122 6.84 11.06 6.96
C THR A 122 6.98 9.80 7.83
N GLU A 123 7.92 9.81 8.77
CA GLU A 123 8.06 8.74 9.77
C GLU A 123 6.77 8.53 10.57
N ARG A 124 6.01 9.58 10.86
CA ARG A 124 4.70 9.47 11.51
C ARG A 124 3.73 8.61 10.69
N ASP A 125 3.72 8.78 9.38
CA ASP A 125 2.87 7.99 8.49
C ASP A 125 3.34 6.53 8.44
N VAL A 126 4.66 6.31 8.32
CA VAL A 126 5.25 4.96 8.36
C VAL A 126 4.87 4.21 9.64
N GLN A 127 4.94 4.87 10.80
CA GLN A 127 4.53 4.26 12.08
C GLN A 127 3.02 3.94 12.10
N ALA A 128 2.18 4.85 11.62
CA ALA A 128 0.73 4.61 11.55
C ALA A 128 0.39 3.43 10.61
N LEU A 129 1.12 3.26 9.50
CA LEU A 129 0.96 2.12 8.60
C LEU A 129 1.35 0.80 9.27
N ARG A 130 2.47 0.77 10.00
CA ARG A 130 2.92 -0.40 10.76
C ARG A 130 1.90 -0.79 11.83
N GLU A 131 1.42 0.18 12.61
CA GLU A 131 0.37 -0.03 13.62
C GLU A 131 -0.92 -0.51 12.97
N GLY A 132 -1.34 0.09 11.84
CA GLY A 132 -2.53 -0.31 11.10
C GLY A 132 -2.44 -1.73 10.52
N LEU A 133 -1.25 -2.17 10.09
CA LEU A 133 -1.04 -3.55 9.66
C LEU A 133 -1.05 -4.52 10.85
N ALA A 134 -0.54 -4.10 11.99
CA ALA A 134 -0.50 -4.92 13.21
C ALA A 134 -1.91 -5.10 13.81
N ASP A 135 -2.72 -4.06 13.90
CA ASP A 135 -4.06 -4.11 14.49
C ASP A 135 -5.15 -4.63 13.52
N GLY A 136 -4.83 -4.81 12.24
CA GLY A 136 -5.74 -5.30 11.22
C GLY A 136 -6.60 -4.23 10.55
N THR A 137 -6.32 -2.96 10.78
CA THR A 137 -6.88 -1.84 10.00
C THR A 137 -6.44 -1.96 8.54
N ILE A 138 -5.16 -2.27 8.31
CA ILE A 138 -4.63 -2.65 7.00
C ILE A 138 -4.63 -4.17 6.91
N ASP A 139 -5.17 -4.70 5.84
CA ASP A 139 -5.44 -6.13 5.68
C ASP A 139 -4.27 -6.90 5.11
N ILE A 140 -3.54 -6.32 4.16
CA ILE A 140 -2.53 -7.03 3.37
C ILE A 140 -1.30 -6.18 3.07
N VAL A 141 -0.24 -6.87 2.69
CA VAL A 141 0.95 -6.27 2.05
C VAL A 141 0.90 -6.58 0.58
N ALA A 142 0.89 -5.56 -0.27
CA ALA A 142 0.96 -5.66 -1.72
C ALA A 142 2.15 -4.85 -2.25
N THR A 143 2.81 -5.32 -3.29
CA THR A 143 4.13 -4.80 -3.66
C THR A 143 4.10 -3.49 -4.43
N ASP A 144 3.04 -3.22 -5.15
CA ASP A 144 3.00 -2.15 -6.16
C ASP A 144 4.26 -2.16 -7.06
N HIS A 145 4.66 -3.37 -7.49
CA HIS A 145 5.87 -3.59 -8.25
C HIS A 145 5.81 -2.90 -9.63
N ALA A 146 6.50 -1.78 -9.76
CA ALA A 146 6.49 -0.93 -10.94
C ALA A 146 7.92 -0.73 -11.48
N PRO A 147 8.49 -1.73 -12.19
CA PRO A 147 9.80 -1.62 -12.80
C PRO A 147 9.78 -0.63 -13.98
N HIS A 148 10.83 0.16 -14.09
CA HIS A 148 11.06 1.07 -15.21
C HIS A 148 12.41 0.78 -15.85
N PRO A 149 12.57 1.02 -17.17
CA PRO A 149 13.87 0.94 -17.80
C PRO A 149 14.82 2.00 -17.21
N LEU A 150 16.12 1.75 -17.28
CA LEU A 150 17.14 2.62 -16.65
C LEU A 150 16.99 4.08 -17.10
N GLU A 151 16.73 4.32 -18.37
CA GLU A 151 16.61 5.66 -18.96
C GLU A 151 15.43 6.47 -18.36
N ALA A 152 14.41 5.78 -17.85
CA ALA A 152 13.27 6.44 -17.18
C ALA A 152 13.56 6.79 -15.71
N LYS A 153 14.64 6.27 -15.15
CA LYS A 153 15.12 6.53 -13.79
C LYS A 153 16.44 7.29 -13.75
N ASP A 154 17.35 7.08 -14.69
CA ASP A 154 18.64 7.79 -14.78
C ASP A 154 18.48 9.13 -15.50
N CYS A 155 17.72 10.02 -14.89
CA CYS A 155 17.41 11.35 -15.39
C CYS A 155 17.12 12.31 -14.24
N GLU A 156 16.87 13.58 -14.54
CA GLU A 156 16.49 14.57 -13.53
C GLU A 156 15.21 14.16 -12.80
N TRP A 157 15.14 14.48 -11.50
CA TRP A 157 14.00 14.12 -10.65
C TRP A 157 12.64 14.44 -11.26
N SER A 158 12.49 15.64 -11.84
CA SER A 158 11.22 16.09 -12.44
C SER A 158 10.77 15.24 -13.61
N ALA A 159 11.72 14.74 -14.40
CA ALA A 159 11.47 13.92 -15.59
C ALA A 159 11.35 12.42 -15.28
N ALA A 160 11.84 11.99 -14.13
CA ALA A 160 11.87 10.58 -13.77
C ALA A 160 10.46 9.99 -13.58
N ALA A 161 10.30 8.75 -14.04
CA ALA A 161 9.07 8.00 -13.84
C ALA A 161 8.79 7.68 -12.37
N PHE A 162 7.53 7.71 -11.98
CA PHE A 162 7.08 7.21 -10.68
C PHE A 162 7.01 5.70 -10.67
N GLY A 163 7.58 5.06 -9.68
CA GLY A 163 7.51 3.61 -9.48
C GLY A 163 8.79 3.05 -8.90
N MET A 164 8.65 1.91 -8.27
CA MET A 164 9.72 1.22 -7.53
C MET A 164 9.55 -0.29 -7.65
N VAL A 165 10.65 -1.04 -7.67
CA VAL A 165 10.61 -2.49 -7.61
C VAL A 165 10.32 -2.96 -6.19
N GLY A 166 9.57 -4.05 -6.02
CA GLY A 166 9.15 -4.51 -4.69
C GLY A 166 9.01 -6.01 -4.52
N LEU A 167 8.91 -6.81 -5.62
CA LEU A 167 8.62 -8.25 -5.52
C LEU A 167 9.69 -9.02 -4.74
N GLU A 168 10.95 -8.88 -5.10
CA GLU A 168 12.04 -9.66 -4.50
C GLU A 168 12.29 -9.29 -3.02
N THR A 169 11.97 -8.06 -2.64
CA THR A 169 12.26 -7.53 -1.30
C THR A 169 11.06 -7.56 -0.35
N ALA A 170 9.85 -7.84 -0.87
CA ALA A 170 8.61 -7.72 -0.10
C ALA A 170 8.62 -8.50 1.21
N PHE A 171 8.97 -9.79 1.15
CA PHE A 171 9.01 -10.62 2.33
C PHE A 171 10.11 -10.18 3.30
N SER A 172 11.31 -9.86 2.81
CA SER A 172 12.43 -9.43 3.64
C SER A 172 12.14 -8.11 4.36
N ILE A 173 11.50 -7.15 3.69
CA ILE A 173 11.11 -5.88 4.30
C ILE A 173 10.00 -6.11 5.32
N GLY A 174 8.95 -6.85 4.99
CA GLY A 174 7.87 -7.18 5.92
C GLY A 174 8.41 -7.92 7.17
N TYR A 175 9.33 -8.87 6.98
CA TYR A 175 9.98 -9.56 8.09
C TYR A 175 10.81 -8.61 8.96
N LEU A 176 11.60 -7.73 8.35
CA LEU A 176 12.45 -6.78 9.07
C LEU A 176 11.61 -5.76 9.86
N THR A 177 10.62 -5.14 9.19
CA THR A 177 9.87 -4.02 9.76
C THR A 177 8.78 -4.44 10.73
N MET A 178 8.19 -5.63 10.54
CA MET A 178 7.03 -6.06 11.30
C MET A 178 7.33 -7.22 12.27
N VAL A 179 8.08 -8.23 11.84
CA VAL A 179 8.33 -9.41 12.68
C VAL A 179 9.54 -9.20 13.58
N LYS A 180 10.68 -8.78 13.05
CA LYS A 180 11.88 -8.49 13.87
C LYS A 180 11.67 -7.36 14.86
N SER A 181 10.83 -6.39 14.53
CA SER A 181 10.42 -5.32 15.45
C SER A 181 9.49 -5.78 16.57
N GLY A 182 8.92 -7.00 16.46
CA GLY A 182 7.98 -7.55 17.43
C GLY A 182 6.54 -7.06 17.29
N LEU A 183 6.21 -6.33 16.23
CA LEU A 183 4.86 -5.80 15.99
C LEU A 183 3.85 -6.90 15.64
N ILE A 184 4.25 -7.90 14.84
CA ILE A 184 3.41 -9.05 14.50
C ILE A 184 4.22 -10.35 14.52
N SER A 185 3.52 -11.49 14.56
CA SER A 185 4.14 -12.80 14.40
C SER A 185 4.49 -13.08 12.94
N LEU A 186 5.41 -14.03 12.69
CA LEU A 186 5.70 -14.50 11.34
C LEU A 186 4.44 -15.09 10.68
N SER A 187 3.64 -15.83 11.43
CA SER A 187 2.37 -16.38 10.93
C SER A 187 1.42 -15.29 10.45
N THR A 188 1.31 -14.19 11.21
CA THR A 188 0.50 -13.03 10.81
C THR A 188 1.04 -12.39 9.53
N LEU A 189 2.36 -12.23 9.39
CA LEU A 189 2.93 -11.69 8.16
C LEU A 189 2.59 -12.58 6.95
N LEU A 190 2.74 -13.90 7.09
CA LEU A 190 2.40 -14.84 6.02
C LEU A 190 0.91 -14.78 5.66
N GLU A 191 0.03 -14.66 6.66
CA GLU A 191 -1.39 -14.43 6.43
C GLU A 191 -1.62 -13.15 5.60
N ARG A 192 -1.01 -12.03 5.98
CA ARG A 192 -1.14 -10.73 5.29
C ARG A 192 -0.58 -10.73 3.87
N MET A 193 0.31 -11.66 3.53
CA MET A 193 0.96 -11.75 2.22
C MET A 193 0.44 -12.91 1.36
N SER A 194 -0.40 -13.80 1.89
CA SER A 194 -0.83 -15.00 1.17
C SER A 194 -2.33 -15.28 1.31
N SER A 195 -2.80 -15.83 2.43
CA SER A 195 -4.20 -16.25 2.56
C SER A 195 -5.16 -15.06 2.55
N LYS A 196 -4.82 -13.97 3.22
CA LYS A 196 -5.68 -12.78 3.26
C LYS A 196 -5.88 -12.11 1.89
N PRO A 197 -4.83 -11.89 1.06
CA PRO A 197 -5.01 -11.48 -0.34
C PRO A 197 -5.92 -12.41 -1.14
N ALA A 198 -5.75 -13.73 -0.99
CA ALA A 198 -6.58 -14.71 -1.67
C ALA A 198 -8.06 -14.60 -1.26
N ASP A 199 -8.34 -14.39 0.03
CA ASP A 199 -9.70 -14.17 0.55
C ASP A 199 -10.33 -12.90 -0.02
N ILE A 200 -9.57 -11.79 -0.03
CA ILE A 200 -10.06 -10.50 -0.57
C ILE A 200 -10.39 -10.63 -2.06
N ALA A 201 -9.52 -11.30 -2.82
CA ALA A 201 -9.70 -11.55 -4.24
C ALA A 201 -10.65 -12.72 -4.55
N ARG A 202 -11.06 -13.50 -3.52
CA ARG A 202 -11.91 -14.69 -3.64
C ARG A 202 -11.31 -15.81 -4.49
N TYR A 203 -10.01 -16.02 -4.36
CA TYR A 203 -9.30 -17.14 -4.98
C TYR A 203 -9.29 -18.34 -4.02
N ALA A 204 -10.32 -19.19 -4.11
CA ALA A 204 -10.55 -20.30 -3.19
C ALA A 204 -9.44 -21.37 -3.22
N ASP A 205 -8.66 -21.47 -4.30
CA ASP A 205 -7.59 -22.46 -4.50
C ASP A 205 -6.17 -21.90 -4.26
N HIS A 206 -6.07 -20.71 -3.63
CA HIS A 206 -4.81 -20.02 -3.33
C HIS A 206 -4.65 -19.74 -1.82
N GLY A 207 -3.42 -19.43 -1.41
CA GLY A 207 -3.11 -19.02 -0.04
C GLY A 207 -3.15 -20.14 1.00
N SER A 208 -3.19 -21.41 0.58
CA SER A 208 -3.23 -22.58 1.43
C SER A 208 -2.27 -23.66 0.91
N LEU A 209 -1.81 -24.54 1.83
CA LEU A 209 -1.04 -25.75 1.50
C LEU A 209 -1.90 -27.02 1.62
N GLU A 210 -3.21 -26.91 1.63
CA GLU A 210 -4.12 -28.05 1.69
C GLU A 210 -4.06 -28.89 0.40
N VAL A 211 -4.36 -30.18 0.53
CA VAL A 211 -4.40 -31.09 -0.62
C VAL A 211 -5.51 -30.65 -1.59
N GLY A 212 -5.14 -30.43 -2.83
CA GLY A 212 -6.06 -29.98 -3.89
C GLY A 212 -5.97 -28.49 -4.22
N THR A 213 -5.25 -27.70 -3.43
CA THR A 213 -4.95 -26.30 -3.76
C THR A 213 -3.74 -26.19 -4.68
N ARG A 214 -3.55 -25.00 -5.29
CA ARG A 214 -2.39 -24.74 -6.15
C ARG A 214 -1.09 -24.72 -5.36
N ALA A 215 -0.08 -25.41 -5.84
CA ALA A 215 1.24 -25.49 -5.23
C ALA A 215 2.09 -24.24 -5.55
N ASN A 216 1.56 -23.05 -5.27
CA ASN A 216 2.27 -21.78 -5.39
C ASN A 216 2.86 -21.42 -4.04
N PHE A 217 4.14 -21.73 -3.83
CA PHE A 217 4.83 -21.44 -2.58
C PHE A 217 6.30 -21.09 -2.84
N PHE A 218 6.92 -20.45 -1.87
CA PHE A 218 8.35 -20.19 -1.82
C PHE A 218 8.95 -20.73 -0.51
N LEU A 219 10.26 -20.92 -0.49
CA LEU A 219 11.01 -21.26 0.71
C LEU A 219 11.77 -20.03 1.19
N ALA A 220 11.66 -19.71 2.48
CA ALA A 220 12.37 -18.61 3.09
C ALA A 220 13.40 -19.12 4.12
N ASP A 221 14.64 -18.69 3.99
CA ASP A 221 15.66 -18.87 5.04
C ASP A 221 15.77 -17.57 5.86
N LEU A 222 15.24 -17.61 7.07
CA LEU A 222 15.20 -16.43 7.96
C LEU A 222 16.61 -16.01 8.45
N LYS A 223 17.63 -16.85 8.33
CA LYS A 223 19.02 -16.51 8.68
C LYS A 223 19.69 -15.72 7.58
N ILE A 224 19.39 -16.00 6.32
CA ILE A 224 19.95 -15.32 5.15
C ILE A 224 19.19 -14.01 4.87
N GLY A 225 17.94 -13.89 5.32
CA GLY A 225 17.11 -12.71 5.11
C GLY A 225 16.59 -12.57 3.66
N ARG A 226 16.61 -13.67 2.87
CA ARG A 226 16.07 -13.74 1.52
C ARG A 226 15.05 -14.86 1.39
N ALA A 227 14.04 -14.62 0.57
CA ALA A 227 13.15 -15.68 0.10
C ALA A 227 13.73 -16.31 -1.20
N HIS A 228 13.61 -17.61 -1.33
CA HIS A 228 13.97 -18.35 -2.54
C HIS A 228 12.68 -18.86 -3.20
N VAL A 229 12.54 -18.60 -4.48
CA VAL A 229 11.41 -19.06 -5.32
C VAL A 229 11.80 -20.37 -6.00
#